data_d4288cc3c5a454700bb7d123a2a901d6
#
_entry.id   d4288cc3c5a454700bb7d123a2a901d6
#
_cell.length_a   1.000
_cell.length_b   1.000
_cell.length_c   1.000
_cell.angle_alpha   90.00
_cell.angle_beta   90.00
_cell.angle_gamma   90.00
#
_symmetry.space_group_name_H-M   'P 1'
#
loop_
_entity.id
_entity.type
_entity.pdbx_description
1 polymer ?
#
loop_
_entity_poly.entity_id
_entity_poly.type
_entity_poly.pdbx_seq_one_letter_code
_entity_poly.pdbx_strand_id
1 'polypeptide(L)'
;KAKEMGAKTKFSASESASALQYMAMAGWDTESMLNGIDGIMNLAAADGLDLATTSDIVTDALTAFNLKASDSTHFADVLAKASSSANTNVSMLGESFKYVAPLAGTMGYSVEDVSLALGLMANASVKGSMAGTSLKTALSNLASPTEDMANVMTQYGISISDAEGNALPLIDVMKQLREKFSGLSETEQAATASTLFGKEAMSGMLAIINASNSDFDNLTKNINNADGAAQAMADTM
;
A
#
# COMPACT_ATOMS: atom_id res chain seq x y z
N LYS A 1 30.09 -1.53 -1.73
CA LYS A 1 28.78 -1.16 -1.19
C LYS A 1 28.48 -1.90 0.11
N ALA A 2 28.52 -3.24 0.21
CA ALA A 2 28.23 -3.98 1.45
C ALA A 2 29.03 -3.50 2.68
N LYS A 3 30.34 -3.24 2.52
CA LYS A 3 31.17 -2.64 3.58
C LYS A 3 30.75 -1.23 3.96
N GLU A 4 30.35 -0.44 2.98
CA GLU A 4 29.82 0.92 3.19
C GLU A 4 28.52 0.87 4.02
N MET A 5 27.61 0.00 3.63
CA MET A 5 26.34 -0.19 4.33
C MET A 5 26.55 -0.68 5.77
N GLY A 6 27.45 -1.66 5.97
CA GLY A 6 27.81 -2.10 7.31
C GLY A 6 28.47 -1.05 8.22
N ALA A 7 28.99 0.02 7.62
CA ALA A 7 29.53 1.17 8.39
C ALA A 7 28.47 2.25 8.68
N LYS A 8 27.40 2.32 7.87
CA LYS A 8 26.37 3.38 7.95
C LYS A 8 25.07 2.93 8.62
N THR A 9 24.84 1.64 8.75
CA THR A 9 23.59 1.08 9.28
C THR A 9 23.88 0.17 10.47
N LYS A 10 22.85 -0.27 11.18
CA LYS A 10 22.96 -1.25 12.27
C LYS A 10 23.37 -2.65 11.82
N PHE A 11 23.34 -2.93 10.51
CA PHE A 11 23.68 -4.23 9.95
C PHE A 11 25.17 -4.36 9.67
N SER A 12 25.69 -5.60 9.79
CA SER A 12 27.07 -5.91 9.42
C SER A 12 27.28 -5.90 7.90
N ALA A 13 28.53 -5.84 7.46
CA ALA A 13 28.88 -5.99 6.04
C ALA A 13 28.44 -7.35 5.45
N SER A 14 28.40 -8.40 6.28
CA SER A 14 27.93 -9.73 5.86
C SER A 14 26.42 -9.75 5.65
N GLU A 15 25.64 -9.14 6.53
CA GLU A 15 24.19 -8.99 6.36
C GLU A 15 23.86 -8.14 5.14
N SER A 16 24.60 -7.04 4.94
CA SER A 16 24.48 -6.21 3.74
C SER A 16 24.79 -6.97 2.45
N ALA A 17 25.77 -7.90 2.48
CA ALA A 17 26.06 -8.76 1.36
C ALA A 17 24.93 -9.79 1.11
N SER A 18 24.32 -10.30 2.17
CA SER A 18 23.15 -11.17 2.06
C SER A 18 21.95 -10.45 1.46
N ALA A 19 21.70 -9.18 1.84
CA ALA A 19 20.65 -8.36 1.22
C ALA A 19 20.84 -8.23 -0.30
N LEU A 20 22.08 -7.96 -0.75
CA LEU A 20 22.41 -7.92 -2.18
C LEU A 20 22.16 -9.28 -2.86
N GLN A 21 22.42 -10.39 -2.16
CA GLN A 21 22.13 -11.73 -2.68
C GLN A 21 20.62 -11.96 -2.87
N TYR A 22 19.77 -11.52 -1.95
CA TYR A 22 18.31 -11.62 -2.10
C TYR A 22 17.81 -10.79 -3.28
N MET A 23 18.31 -9.57 -3.46
CA MET A 23 17.98 -8.74 -4.62
C MET A 23 18.39 -9.40 -5.94
N ALA A 24 19.58 -10.03 -5.97
CA ALA A 24 20.03 -10.78 -7.15
C ALA A 24 19.13 -11.99 -7.43
N MET A 25 18.64 -12.68 -6.41
CA MET A 25 17.68 -13.78 -6.55
C MET A 25 16.32 -13.29 -7.06
N ALA A 26 15.92 -12.06 -6.73
CA ALA A 26 14.74 -11.38 -7.29
C ALA A 26 14.97 -10.88 -8.74
N GLY A 27 16.14 -11.13 -9.33
CA GLY A 27 16.45 -10.80 -10.72
C GLY A 27 17.02 -9.40 -10.94
N TRP A 28 17.39 -8.68 -9.86
CA TRP A 28 18.02 -7.36 -10.01
C TRP A 28 19.45 -7.49 -10.51
N ASP A 29 19.81 -6.64 -11.47
CA ASP A 29 21.20 -6.51 -11.91
C ASP A 29 22.04 -5.71 -10.89
N THR A 30 23.36 -5.64 -11.13
CA THR A 30 24.28 -4.99 -10.18
C THR A 30 23.95 -3.51 -9.95
N GLU A 31 23.56 -2.78 -10.99
CA GLU A 31 23.20 -1.37 -10.88
C GLU A 31 21.93 -1.18 -10.06
N SER A 32 20.91 -1.97 -10.32
CA SER A 32 19.65 -2.00 -9.57
C SER A 32 19.88 -2.32 -8.09
N MET A 33 20.72 -3.33 -7.79
CA MET A 33 21.07 -3.66 -6.42
C MET A 33 21.79 -2.52 -5.68
N LEU A 34 22.72 -1.83 -6.36
CA LEU A 34 23.45 -0.71 -5.76
C LEU A 34 22.55 0.52 -5.51
N ASN A 35 21.56 0.73 -6.35
CA ASN A 35 20.60 1.82 -6.21
C ASN A 35 19.50 1.53 -5.19
N GLY A 36 19.11 0.26 -5.02
CA GLY A 36 17.99 -0.14 -4.18
C GLY A 36 18.35 -0.49 -2.73
N ILE A 37 19.61 -0.84 -2.44
CA ILE A 37 19.99 -1.37 -1.13
C ILE A 37 19.75 -0.39 0.02
N ASP A 38 19.95 0.91 -0.20
CA ASP A 38 19.82 1.91 0.86
C ASP A 38 18.37 1.96 1.39
N GLY A 39 17.36 1.95 0.51
CA GLY A 39 15.95 1.91 0.89
C GLY A 39 15.57 0.64 1.65
N ILE A 40 16.02 -0.52 1.17
CA ILE A 40 15.75 -1.82 1.83
C ILE A 40 16.35 -1.86 3.22
N MET A 41 17.60 -1.42 3.39
CA MET A 41 18.27 -1.46 4.70
C MET A 41 17.68 -0.46 5.68
N ASN A 42 17.30 0.73 5.22
CA ASN A 42 16.63 1.72 6.07
C ASN A 42 15.27 1.19 6.54
N LEU A 43 14.49 0.58 5.64
CA LEU A 43 13.19 0.00 5.99
C LEU A 43 13.34 -1.15 6.98
N ALA A 44 14.29 -2.05 6.75
CA ALA A 44 14.59 -3.14 7.68
C ALA A 44 15.03 -2.63 9.06
N ALA A 45 15.84 -1.57 9.09
CA ALA A 45 16.26 -0.92 10.32
C ALA A 45 15.09 -0.26 11.05
N ALA A 46 14.23 0.45 10.32
CA ALA A 46 13.09 1.20 10.85
C ALA A 46 12.03 0.32 11.54
N ASP A 47 11.81 -0.89 11.06
CA ASP A 47 10.76 -1.79 11.60
C ASP A 47 11.35 -3.00 12.36
N GLY A 48 12.69 -3.09 12.46
CA GLY A 48 13.36 -4.21 13.12
C GLY A 48 13.24 -5.55 12.37
N LEU A 49 12.97 -5.51 11.08
CA LEU A 49 12.84 -6.69 10.24
C LEU A 49 14.20 -7.23 9.81
N ASP A 50 14.23 -8.52 9.44
CA ASP A 50 15.38 -9.10 8.75
C ASP A 50 15.46 -8.63 7.29
N LEU A 51 16.68 -8.63 6.75
CA LEU A 51 16.94 -8.12 5.41
C LEU A 51 16.34 -9.00 4.30
N ALA A 52 16.15 -10.30 4.54
CA ALA A 52 15.53 -11.20 3.58
C ALA A 52 14.07 -10.83 3.37
N THR A 53 13.29 -10.79 4.45
CA THR A 53 11.86 -10.40 4.43
C THR A 53 11.67 -9.01 3.84
N THR A 54 12.52 -8.05 4.23
CA THR A 54 12.41 -6.67 3.70
C THR A 54 12.76 -6.61 2.22
N SER A 55 13.78 -7.35 1.77
CA SER A 55 14.12 -7.42 0.35
C SER A 55 12.95 -7.97 -0.47
N ASP A 56 12.33 -9.06 -0.03
CA ASP A 56 11.18 -9.67 -0.70
C ASP A 56 10.00 -8.68 -0.79
N ILE A 57 9.66 -8.01 0.32
CA ILE A 57 8.58 -7.01 0.34
C ILE A 57 8.84 -5.91 -0.69
N VAL A 58 10.06 -5.35 -0.73
CA VAL A 58 10.39 -4.24 -1.62
C VAL A 58 10.47 -4.70 -3.06
N THR A 59 11.18 -5.79 -3.35
CA THR A 59 11.38 -6.26 -4.73
C THR A 59 10.06 -6.72 -5.38
N ASP A 60 9.23 -7.44 -4.62
CA ASP A 60 7.93 -7.92 -5.09
C ASP A 60 6.98 -6.75 -5.38
N ALA A 61 6.93 -5.76 -4.47
CA ALA A 61 6.07 -4.61 -4.64
C ALA A 61 6.52 -3.72 -5.82
N LEU A 62 7.83 -3.40 -5.92
CA LEU A 62 8.34 -2.63 -7.05
C LEU A 62 8.04 -3.30 -8.38
N THR A 63 8.21 -4.63 -8.46
CA THR A 63 7.86 -5.41 -9.65
C THR A 63 6.37 -5.31 -9.96
N ALA A 64 5.51 -5.48 -8.96
CA ALA A 64 4.06 -5.44 -9.13
C ALA A 64 3.53 -4.07 -9.57
N PHE A 65 4.13 -2.99 -9.08
CA PHE A 65 3.81 -1.61 -9.48
C PHE A 65 4.56 -1.13 -10.73
N ASN A 66 5.36 -2.01 -11.37
CA ASN A 66 6.21 -1.65 -12.51
C ASN A 66 7.14 -0.45 -12.21
N LEU A 67 7.65 -0.39 -10.97
CA LEU A 67 8.61 0.59 -10.50
C LEU A 67 10.05 0.09 -10.70
N LYS A 68 10.99 1.03 -10.71
CA LYS A 68 12.41 0.71 -10.86
C LYS A 68 13.07 0.49 -9.50
N ALA A 69 14.21 -0.18 -9.49
CA ALA A 69 15.02 -0.35 -8.28
C ALA A 69 15.43 0.99 -7.63
N SER A 70 15.59 2.06 -8.43
CA SER A 70 15.83 3.42 -7.93
C SER A 70 14.70 3.97 -7.07
N ASP A 71 13.49 3.44 -7.21
CA ASP A 71 12.31 3.89 -6.47
C ASP A 71 12.19 3.20 -5.10
N SER A 72 13.11 2.27 -4.77
CA SER A 72 13.10 1.51 -3.53
C SER A 72 13.18 2.39 -2.27
N THR A 73 13.94 3.48 -2.32
CA THR A 73 14.04 4.43 -1.20
C THR A 73 12.70 5.12 -0.98
N HIS A 74 12.07 5.61 -2.03
CA HIS A 74 10.75 6.22 -1.95
C HIS A 74 9.68 5.23 -1.46
N PHE A 75 9.67 4.01 -2.01
CA PHE A 75 8.77 2.94 -1.54
C PHE A 75 8.99 2.63 -0.05
N ALA A 76 10.24 2.51 0.39
CA ALA A 76 10.60 2.29 1.79
C ALA A 76 10.09 3.43 2.69
N ASP A 77 10.24 4.67 2.26
CA ASP A 77 9.76 5.86 2.97
C ASP A 77 8.24 5.87 3.10
N VAL A 78 7.52 5.54 2.03
CA VAL A 78 6.04 5.43 2.04
C VAL A 78 5.59 4.35 3.04
N LEU A 79 6.21 3.17 3.03
CA LEU A 79 5.87 2.09 3.97
C LEU A 79 6.21 2.46 5.42
N ALA A 80 7.38 3.03 5.67
CA ALA A 80 7.79 3.49 6.99
C ALA A 80 6.83 4.57 7.51
N LYS A 81 6.42 5.50 6.65
CA LYS A 81 5.48 6.55 7.01
C LYS A 81 4.08 6.01 7.27
N ALA A 82 3.58 5.10 6.45
CA ALA A 82 2.29 4.44 6.65
C ALA A 82 2.27 3.63 7.94
N SER A 83 3.34 2.86 8.23
CA SER A 83 3.46 2.05 9.45
C SER A 83 3.50 2.91 10.72
N SER A 84 4.17 4.08 10.67
CA SER A 84 4.25 5.00 11.82
C SER A 84 3.02 5.90 11.98
N SER A 85 2.16 5.98 10.96
CA SER A 85 0.99 6.87 10.96
C SER A 85 -0.35 6.14 11.09
N ALA A 86 -0.35 4.81 11.03
CA ALA A 86 -1.54 3.97 11.14
C ALA A 86 -1.29 2.79 12.11
N ASN A 87 -2.36 2.11 12.53
CA ASN A 87 -2.25 0.96 13.44
C ASN A 87 -1.80 -0.31 12.71
N THR A 88 -0.57 -0.28 12.14
CA THR A 88 0.04 -1.37 11.38
C THR A 88 1.56 -1.37 11.56
N ASN A 89 2.27 -2.24 10.84
CA ASN A 89 3.72 -2.28 10.72
C ASN A 89 4.12 -2.65 9.30
N VAL A 90 5.41 -2.56 8.97
CA VAL A 90 5.93 -2.84 7.62
C VAL A 90 5.64 -4.29 7.19
N SER A 91 5.77 -5.26 8.10
CA SER A 91 5.48 -6.67 7.80
C SER A 91 4.01 -6.88 7.40
N MET A 92 3.06 -6.28 8.14
CA MET A 92 1.63 -6.36 7.82
C MET A 92 1.28 -5.64 6.52
N LEU A 93 1.91 -4.49 6.25
CA LEU A 93 1.76 -3.80 4.97
C LEU A 93 2.31 -4.64 3.83
N GLY A 94 3.52 -5.20 3.98
CA GLY A 94 4.12 -6.10 3.00
C GLY A 94 3.23 -7.30 2.69
N GLU A 95 2.66 -7.92 3.73
CA GLU A 95 1.70 -9.01 3.54
C GLU A 95 0.44 -8.54 2.76
N SER A 96 -0.07 -7.33 3.03
CA SER A 96 -1.19 -6.77 2.26
C SER A 96 -0.83 -6.52 0.80
N PHE A 97 0.36 -5.97 0.54
CA PHE A 97 0.85 -5.68 -0.81
C PHE A 97 0.95 -6.94 -1.68
N LYS A 98 1.37 -8.09 -1.13
CA LYS A 98 1.40 -9.37 -1.87
C LYS A 98 0.08 -9.69 -2.57
N TYR A 99 -1.04 -9.31 -1.97
CA TYR A 99 -2.37 -9.59 -2.53
C TYR A 99 -2.86 -8.50 -3.48
N VAL A 100 -2.67 -7.22 -3.14
CA VAL A 100 -3.29 -6.11 -3.88
C VAL A 100 -2.38 -5.51 -4.94
N ALA A 101 -1.06 -5.50 -4.74
CA ALA A 101 -0.13 -4.79 -5.61
C ALA A 101 -0.18 -5.21 -7.09
N PRO A 102 -0.31 -6.51 -7.46
CA PRO A 102 -0.40 -6.90 -8.87
C PRO A 102 -1.59 -6.27 -9.59
N LEU A 103 -2.76 -6.18 -8.93
CA LEU A 103 -3.93 -5.56 -9.52
C LEU A 103 -3.82 -4.03 -9.48
N ALA A 104 -3.42 -3.46 -8.36
CA ALA A 104 -3.29 -2.01 -8.19
C ALA A 104 -2.26 -1.42 -9.19
N GLY A 105 -1.11 -2.08 -9.35
CA GLY A 105 -0.09 -1.69 -10.33
C GLY A 105 -0.61 -1.79 -11.78
N THR A 106 -1.35 -2.85 -12.12
CA THR A 106 -1.99 -2.98 -13.44
C THR A 106 -3.01 -1.86 -13.70
N MET A 107 -3.73 -1.40 -12.67
CA MET A 107 -4.67 -0.29 -12.75
C MET A 107 -3.99 1.10 -12.72
N GLY A 108 -2.67 1.17 -12.54
CA GLY A 108 -1.90 2.40 -12.50
C GLY A 108 -2.05 3.19 -11.20
N TYR A 109 -2.51 2.55 -10.12
CA TYR A 109 -2.60 3.19 -8.81
C TYR A 109 -1.23 3.39 -8.18
N SER A 110 -1.07 4.47 -7.42
CA SER A 110 0.18 4.79 -6.73
C SER A 110 0.38 3.94 -5.47
N VAL A 111 1.63 3.81 -5.04
CA VAL A 111 1.99 3.16 -3.78
C VAL A 111 1.40 3.91 -2.59
N GLU A 112 1.37 5.24 -2.68
CA GLU A 112 0.81 6.13 -1.67
C GLU A 112 -0.68 5.89 -1.47
N ASP A 113 -1.45 5.84 -2.55
CA ASP A 113 -2.90 5.64 -2.49
C ASP A 113 -3.24 4.26 -1.93
N VAL A 114 -2.49 3.22 -2.33
CA VAL A 114 -2.66 1.86 -1.79
C VAL A 114 -2.26 1.81 -0.32
N SER A 115 -1.15 2.46 0.08
CA SER A 115 -0.74 2.55 1.48
C SER A 115 -1.75 3.30 2.33
N LEU A 116 -2.35 4.37 1.80
CA LEU A 116 -3.45 5.11 2.45
C LEU A 116 -4.64 4.19 2.72
N ALA A 117 -5.11 3.47 1.70
CA ALA A 117 -6.24 2.54 1.83
C ALA A 117 -5.96 1.47 2.90
N LEU A 118 -4.78 0.83 2.83
CA LEU A 118 -4.36 -0.20 3.78
C LEU A 118 -4.21 0.36 5.21
N GLY A 119 -3.68 1.57 5.36
CA GLY A 119 -3.56 2.25 6.65
C GLY A 119 -4.91 2.58 7.28
N LEU A 120 -5.89 3.07 6.50
CA LEU A 120 -7.25 3.30 6.96
C LEU A 120 -7.95 2.00 7.38
N MET A 121 -7.79 0.92 6.60
CA MET A 121 -8.27 -0.40 6.99
C MET A 121 -7.64 -0.89 8.29
N ALA A 122 -6.33 -0.67 8.45
CA ALA A 122 -5.58 -1.10 9.62
C ALA A 122 -6.03 -0.39 10.91
N ASN A 123 -6.41 0.88 10.83
CA ASN A 123 -6.98 1.63 11.95
C ASN A 123 -8.31 1.01 12.45
N ALA A 124 -9.05 0.37 11.55
CA ALA A 124 -10.25 -0.41 11.88
C ALA A 124 -9.97 -1.91 12.10
N SER A 125 -8.71 -2.29 12.37
CA SER A 125 -8.27 -3.67 12.65
C SER A 125 -8.34 -4.65 11.46
N VAL A 126 -8.53 -4.17 10.24
CA VAL A 126 -8.40 -4.97 9.02
C VAL A 126 -6.97 -4.84 8.51
N LYS A 127 -6.13 -5.87 8.69
CA LYS A 127 -4.67 -5.83 8.49
C LYS A 127 -4.14 -7.03 7.72
N GLY A 128 -2.92 -6.94 7.24
CA GLY A 128 -2.19 -8.04 6.60
C GLY A 128 -2.94 -8.60 5.39
N SER A 129 -2.95 -9.91 5.23
CA SER A 129 -3.61 -10.59 4.12
C SER A 129 -5.10 -10.26 4.00
N MET A 130 -5.78 -10.00 5.11
CA MET A 130 -7.19 -9.62 5.10
C MET A 130 -7.40 -8.26 4.44
N ALA A 131 -6.58 -7.25 4.76
CA ALA A 131 -6.66 -5.93 4.12
C ALA A 131 -6.33 -6.00 2.63
N GLY A 132 -5.22 -6.69 2.28
CA GLY A 132 -4.81 -6.88 0.90
C GLY A 132 -5.88 -7.60 0.05
N THR A 133 -6.47 -8.66 0.59
CA THR A 133 -7.55 -9.41 -0.08
C THR A 133 -8.81 -8.56 -0.22
N SER A 134 -9.23 -7.85 0.84
CA SER A 134 -10.38 -6.93 0.80
C SER A 134 -10.21 -5.87 -0.28
N LEU A 135 -9.07 -5.18 -0.30
CA LEU A 135 -8.83 -4.12 -1.29
C LEU A 135 -8.76 -4.69 -2.71
N LYS A 136 -8.03 -5.78 -2.92
CA LYS A 136 -7.98 -6.48 -4.21
C LYS A 136 -9.37 -6.85 -4.72
N THR A 137 -10.20 -7.46 -3.87
CA THR A 137 -11.55 -7.89 -4.24
C THR A 137 -12.44 -6.69 -4.58
N ALA A 138 -12.38 -5.62 -3.79
CA ALA A 138 -13.13 -4.39 -4.05
C ALA A 138 -12.72 -3.76 -5.39
N LEU A 139 -11.42 -3.62 -5.66
CA LEU A 139 -10.91 -3.08 -6.92
C LEU A 139 -11.31 -3.95 -8.11
N SER A 140 -11.24 -5.28 -7.98
CA SER A 140 -11.67 -6.21 -9.02
C SER A 140 -13.16 -6.06 -9.35
N ASN A 141 -14.00 -5.96 -8.31
CA ASN A 141 -15.44 -5.79 -8.48
C ASN A 141 -15.79 -4.44 -9.13
N LEU A 142 -15.12 -3.37 -8.74
CA LEU A 142 -15.32 -2.06 -9.33
C LEU A 142 -14.84 -1.99 -10.80
N ALA A 143 -13.76 -2.72 -11.13
CA ALA A 143 -13.21 -2.76 -12.48
C ALA A 143 -14.02 -3.65 -13.44
N SER A 144 -14.68 -4.68 -12.91
CA SER A 144 -15.50 -5.63 -13.70
C SER A 144 -16.79 -5.93 -12.94
N PRO A 145 -17.71 -4.96 -12.84
CA PRO A 145 -18.91 -5.08 -12.04
C PRO A 145 -19.91 -6.07 -12.67
N THR A 146 -20.60 -6.82 -11.81
CA THR A 146 -21.84 -7.51 -12.19
C THR A 146 -22.94 -6.50 -12.51
N GLU A 147 -24.07 -6.97 -13.07
CA GLU A 147 -25.21 -6.10 -13.37
C GLU A 147 -25.71 -5.36 -12.10
N ASP A 148 -25.83 -6.06 -10.99
CA ASP A 148 -26.27 -5.45 -9.72
C ASP A 148 -25.25 -4.39 -9.22
N MET A 149 -23.95 -4.67 -9.30
CA MET A 149 -22.89 -3.72 -8.97
C MET A 149 -22.94 -2.49 -9.87
N ALA A 150 -23.07 -2.68 -11.19
CA ALA A 150 -23.16 -1.60 -12.17
C ALA A 150 -24.38 -0.71 -11.93
N ASN A 151 -25.53 -1.31 -11.58
CA ASN A 151 -26.74 -0.56 -11.22
C ASN A 151 -26.51 0.31 -9.99
N VAL A 152 -25.86 -0.22 -8.93
CA VAL A 152 -25.53 0.53 -7.73
C VAL A 152 -24.51 1.64 -8.05
N MET A 153 -23.46 1.36 -8.83
CA MET A 153 -22.49 2.38 -9.28
C MET A 153 -23.20 3.53 -10.01
N THR A 154 -24.12 3.20 -10.93
CA THR A 154 -24.92 4.20 -11.67
C THR A 154 -25.84 4.98 -10.75
N GLN A 155 -26.53 4.32 -9.83
CA GLN A 155 -27.46 4.94 -8.88
C GLN A 155 -26.78 6.00 -8.02
N TYR A 156 -25.56 5.72 -7.55
CA TYR A 156 -24.81 6.63 -6.67
C TYR A 156 -23.79 7.51 -7.41
N GLY A 157 -23.65 7.35 -8.74
CA GLY A 157 -22.68 8.08 -9.54
C GLY A 157 -21.24 7.78 -9.16
N ILE A 158 -20.92 6.49 -8.90
CA ILE A 158 -19.57 6.01 -8.57
C ILE A 158 -18.90 5.60 -9.87
N SER A 159 -17.71 6.12 -10.13
CA SER A 159 -16.87 5.73 -11.28
C SER A 159 -15.42 5.51 -10.83
N ILE A 160 -14.75 4.57 -11.49
CA ILE A 160 -13.30 4.34 -11.34
C ILE A 160 -12.50 4.87 -12.54
N SER A 161 -13.19 5.44 -13.53
CA SER A 161 -12.57 5.99 -14.73
C SER A 161 -13.13 7.37 -15.06
N ASP A 162 -12.33 8.16 -15.77
CA ASP A 162 -12.75 9.42 -16.36
C ASP A 162 -13.58 9.21 -17.64
N ALA A 163 -13.97 10.30 -18.30
CA ALA A 163 -14.76 10.26 -19.55
C ALA A 163 -13.99 9.68 -20.74
N GLU A 164 -12.67 9.69 -20.69
CA GLU A 164 -11.75 9.15 -21.68
C GLU A 164 -11.45 7.66 -21.44
N GLY A 165 -11.89 7.10 -20.31
CA GLY A 165 -11.69 5.69 -19.93
C GLY A 165 -10.39 5.43 -19.16
N ASN A 166 -9.65 6.47 -18.76
CA ASN A 166 -8.47 6.30 -17.92
C ASN A 166 -8.88 6.06 -16.47
N ALA A 167 -8.12 5.25 -15.74
CA ALA A 167 -8.37 5.02 -14.32
C ALA A 167 -8.21 6.32 -13.53
N LEU A 168 -9.18 6.63 -12.66
CA LEU A 168 -9.05 7.71 -11.68
C LEU A 168 -8.04 7.32 -10.60
N PRO A 169 -7.30 8.27 -10.00
CA PRO A 169 -6.48 7.99 -8.83
C PRO A 169 -7.30 7.30 -7.74
N LEU A 170 -6.72 6.31 -7.05
CA LEU A 170 -7.46 5.55 -6.04
C LEU A 170 -7.96 6.45 -4.90
N ILE A 171 -7.20 7.48 -4.53
CA ILE A 171 -7.63 8.47 -3.54
C ILE A 171 -8.94 9.16 -3.96
N ASP A 172 -9.14 9.45 -5.24
CA ASP A 172 -10.34 10.11 -5.73
C ASP A 172 -11.53 9.14 -5.76
N VAL A 173 -11.29 7.87 -6.08
CA VAL A 173 -12.30 6.81 -5.92
C VAL A 173 -12.71 6.67 -4.44
N MET A 174 -11.75 6.67 -3.51
CA MET A 174 -12.04 6.61 -2.08
C MET A 174 -12.85 7.84 -1.62
N LYS A 175 -12.52 9.05 -2.07
CA LYS A 175 -13.27 10.28 -1.76
C LYS A 175 -14.71 10.20 -2.29
N GLN A 176 -14.90 9.75 -3.53
CA GLN A 176 -16.24 9.52 -4.08
C GLN A 176 -17.06 8.57 -3.21
N LEU A 177 -16.50 7.41 -2.87
CA LEU A 177 -17.18 6.43 -2.02
C LEU A 177 -17.58 7.04 -0.68
N ARG A 178 -16.68 7.76 -0.01
CA ARG A 178 -16.94 8.45 1.26
C ARG A 178 -18.08 9.47 1.13
N GLU A 179 -18.04 10.29 0.09
CA GLU A 179 -19.09 11.30 -0.19
C GLU A 179 -20.44 10.63 -0.43
N LYS A 180 -20.51 9.64 -1.32
CA LYS A 180 -21.78 9.02 -1.71
C LYS A 180 -22.40 8.18 -0.58
N PHE A 181 -21.59 7.61 0.29
CA PHE A 181 -22.08 6.84 1.44
C PHE A 181 -22.44 7.72 2.64
N SER A 182 -21.95 8.95 2.74
CA SER A 182 -22.19 9.84 3.90
C SER A 182 -23.67 10.16 4.16
N GLY A 183 -24.51 10.10 3.14
CA GLY A 183 -25.96 10.34 3.24
C GLY A 183 -26.81 9.08 3.53
N LEU A 184 -26.18 7.90 3.61
CA LEU A 184 -26.87 6.62 3.80
C LEU A 184 -26.96 6.28 5.28
N SER A 185 -28.07 5.66 5.70
CA SER A 185 -28.17 5.01 7.01
C SER A 185 -27.18 3.83 7.11
N GLU A 186 -26.83 3.43 8.33
CA GLU A 186 -25.92 2.31 8.58
C GLU A 186 -26.35 1.01 7.85
N THR A 187 -27.64 0.72 7.83
CA THR A 187 -28.21 -0.46 7.14
C THR A 187 -28.04 -0.33 5.62
N GLU A 188 -28.30 0.86 5.06
CA GLU A 188 -28.12 1.11 3.62
C GLU A 188 -26.63 1.06 3.24
N GLN A 189 -25.73 1.61 4.06
CA GLN A 189 -24.29 1.51 3.86
C GLN A 189 -23.85 0.04 3.80
N ALA A 190 -24.28 -0.78 4.75
CA ALA A 190 -23.95 -2.20 4.79
C ALA A 190 -24.48 -2.96 3.56
N ALA A 191 -25.72 -2.71 3.17
CA ALA A 191 -26.33 -3.34 2.00
C ALA A 191 -25.63 -2.94 0.71
N THR A 192 -25.40 -1.63 0.53
CA THR A 192 -24.73 -1.07 -0.65
C THR A 192 -23.27 -1.56 -0.74
N ALA A 193 -22.52 -1.55 0.37
CA ALA A 193 -21.15 -2.06 0.42
C ALA A 193 -21.09 -3.57 0.15
N SER A 194 -22.04 -4.33 0.67
CA SER A 194 -22.13 -5.78 0.38
C SER A 194 -22.39 -6.06 -1.09
N THR A 195 -23.21 -5.24 -1.75
CA THR A 195 -23.48 -5.38 -3.19
C THR A 195 -22.26 -4.96 -4.02
N LEU A 196 -21.63 -3.80 -3.73
CA LEU A 196 -20.50 -3.28 -4.52
C LEU A 196 -19.21 -4.10 -4.35
N PHE A 197 -18.89 -4.47 -3.11
CA PHE A 197 -17.57 -5.03 -2.81
C PHE A 197 -17.61 -6.53 -2.50
N GLY A 198 -18.80 -7.09 -2.31
CA GLY A 198 -18.96 -8.44 -1.81
C GLY A 198 -18.76 -8.52 -0.28
N LYS A 199 -19.27 -9.60 0.33
CA LYS A 199 -19.25 -9.78 1.80
C LYS A 199 -17.84 -9.82 2.38
N GLU A 200 -16.88 -10.34 1.63
CA GLU A 200 -15.48 -10.48 2.08
C GLU A 200 -14.74 -9.13 2.12
N ALA A 201 -15.03 -8.24 1.18
CA ALA A 201 -14.37 -6.93 1.10
C ALA A 201 -15.15 -5.82 1.83
N MET A 202 -16.40 -6.05 2.16
CA MET A 202 -17.29 -5.06 2.75
C MET A 202 -16.71 -4.39 4.00
N SER A 203 -16.17 -5.15 4.94
CA SER A 203 -15.64 -4.61 6.19
C SER A 203 -14.43 -3.71 5.98
N GLY A 204 -13.51 -4.10 5.08
CA GLY A 204 -12.34 -3.28 4.73
C GLY A 204 -12.73 -1.99 4.03
N MET A 205 -13.68 -2.05 3.09
CA MET A 205 -14.15 -0.87 2.38
C MET A 205 -14.95 0.07 3.27
N LEU A 206 -15.79 -0.45 4.17
CA LEU A 206 -16.49 0.37 5.17
C LEU A 206 -15.51 1.04 6.14
N ALA A 207 -14.37 0.42 6.45
CA ALA A 207 -13.32 1.05 7.25
C ALA A 207 -12.75 2.32 6.55
N ILE A 208 -12.55 2.28 5.22
CA ILE A 208 -12.13 3.45 4.44
C ILE A 208 -13.26 4.49 4.37
N ILE A 209 -14.47 4.04 4.05
CA ILE A 209 -15.65 4.91 3.85
C ILE A 209 -15.97 5.67 5.14
N ASN A 210 -15.96 5.00 6.29
CA ASN A 210 -16.36 5.56 7.58
C ASN A 210 -15.19 6.12 8.41
N ALA A 211 -13.97 6.13 7.87
CA ALA A 211 -12.85 6.81 8.52
C ALA A 211 -13.19 8.28 8.76
N SER A 212 -12.79 8.83 9.91
CA SER A 212 -12.99 10.26 10.16
C SER A 212 -12.28 11.11 9.09
N ASN A 213 -12.77 12.33 8.80
CA ASN A 213 -12.08 13.23 7.88
C ASN A 213 -10.66 13.54 8.40
N SER A 214 -10.52 13.70 9.70
CA SER A 214 -9.21 13.93 10.33
C SER A 214 -8.24 12.77 10.07
N ASP A 215 -8.68 11.51 10.22
CA ASP A 215 -7.82 10.35 9.97
C ASP A 215 -7.44 10.25 8.49
N PHE A 216 -8.42 10.42 7.61
CA PHE A 216 -8.18 10.40 6.16
C PHE A 216 -7.19 11.48 5.74
N ASP A 217 -7.41 12.73 6.14
CA ASP A 217 -6.59 13.88 5.75
C ASP A 217 -5.18 13.80 6.36
N ASN A 218 -5.08 13.43 7.64
CA ASN A 218 -3.80 13.30 8.33
C ASN A 218 -2.95 12.18 7.73
N LEU A 219 -3.54 11.01 7.48
CA LEU A 219 -2.83 9.89 6.89
C LEU A 219 -2.41 10.19 5.46
N THR A 220 -3.28 10.81 4.66
CA THR A 220 -2.96 11.29 3.30
C THR A 220 -1.77 12.25 3.33
N LYS A 221 -1.84 13.27 4.20
CA LYS A 221 -0.74 14.25 4.34
C LYS A 221 0.57 13.59 4.77
N ASN A 222 0.50 12.67 5.72
CA ASN A 222 1.69 11.99 6.22
C ASN A 222 2.34 11.14 5.12
N ILE A 223 1.57 10.35 4.40
CA ILE A 223 2.07 9.48 3.33
C ILE A 223 2.64 10.32 2.17
N ASN A 224 1.96 11.39 1.75
CA ASN A 224 2.45 12.27 0.69
C ASN A 224 3.72 13.07 1.09
N ASN A 225 4.09 13.10 2.36
CA ASN A 225 5.32 13.69 2.88
C ASN A 225 6.22 12.60 3.50
N ALA A 226 6.35 11.47 2.84
CA ALA A 226 7.07 10.31 3.35
C ALA A 226 8.60 10.42 3.19
N ASP A 227 9.09 11.26 2.30
CA ASP A 227 10.52 11.33 1.94
C ASP A 227 11.42 11.40 3.19
N GLY A 228 12.39 10.49 3.28
CA GLY A 228 13.31 10.36 4.39
C GLY A 228 12.75 9.65 5.63
N ALA A 229 11.50 9.16 5.60
CA ALA A 229 10.87 8.57 6.78
C ALA A 229 11.55 7.27 7.23
N ALA A 230 11.96 6.41 6.29
CA ALA A 230 12.64 5.17 6.64
C ALA A 230 13.99 5.41 7.31
N GLN A 231 14.77 6.38 6.80
CA GLN A 231 16.04 6.77 7.42
C GLN A 231 15.81 7.40 8.79
N ALA A 232 14.87 8.34 8.91
CA ALA A 232 14.57 9.00 10.18
C ALA A 232 14.10 8.01 11.27
N MET A 233 13.31 6.99 10.89
CA MET A 233 12.94 5.91 11.81
C MET A 233 14.13 5.03 12.17
N ALA A 234 14.96 4.65 11.20
CA ALA A 234 16.16 3.84 11.42
C ALA A 234 17.14 4.52 12.39
N ASP A 235 17.28 5.83 12.33
CA ASP A 235 18.17 6.62 13.19
C ASP A 235 17.70 6.67 14.66
N THR A 236 16.44 6.32 14.93
CA THR A 236 15.84 6.31 16.28
C THR A 236 15.76 4.92 16.91
N MET A 237 16.05 3.89 16.15
CA MET A 237 16.02 2.47 16.60
C MET A 237 17.39 1.97 17.04
#